data_37a853da07b610f9c4e98e539c6dc3b8
#
_entry.id   37a853da07b610f9c4e98e539c6dc3b8
#
_cell.length_a   1.000
_cell.length_b   1.000
_cell.length_c   1.000
_cell.angle_alpha   90.00
_cell.angle_beta   90.00
_cell.angle_gamma   90.00
#
_symmetry.space_group_name_H-M   'P 1'
#
loop_
_entity.id
_entity.type
_entity.pdbx_description
1 polymer ?
#
loop_
_entity_poly.entity_id
_entity_poly.type
_entity_poly.pdbx_seq_one_letter_code
_entity_poly.pdbx_strand_id
1 'polypeptide(L)'
;MELAIHNIKGKDTGRKAKLSKNIFAIEPNDHAIYLDVKQYLANNRKGLHKAKERAEIKGSTRKIKKQKGTGTARAGSIKNPLFRGGGRVFGPRPRSYDQKVNKKVKRLARKSALSYKAKSKAIIINSRSS
;
A
#
# COMPACT_ATOMS: atom_id res chain seq x y z
N MET A 1 -2.14 20.60 -28.06
CA MET A 1 -0.78 20.07 -28.01
C MET A 1 -0.68 18.92 -29.00
N GLU A 2 0.34 18.91 -29.84
CA GLU A 2 0.55 17.86 -30.84
C GLU A 2 1.86 17.12 -30.54
N LEU A 3 1.86 15.80 -30.68
CA LEU A 3 3.03 14.97 -30.51
C LEU A 3 3.27 14.12 -31.77
N ALA A 4 4.55 13.91 -32.12
CA ALA A 4 4.94 13.03 -33.22
C ALA A 4 4.58 11.56 -32.87
N ILE A 5 4.19 10.81 -33.90
CA ILE A 5 3.92 9.38 -33.78
C ILE A 5 5.13 8.62 -34.30
N HIS A 6 5.71 7.77 -33.47
CA HIS A 6 6.83 6.92 -33.80
C HIS A 6 6.37 5.52 -34.23
N ASN A 7 7.14 4.83 -35.02
CA ASN A 7 6.94 3.43 -35.31
C ASN A 7 7.60 2.54 -34.24
N ILE A 8 7.39 1.22 -34.29
CA ILE A 8 7.98 0.26 -33.33
C ILE A 8 9.52 0.34 -33.29
N LYS A 9 10.17 0.77 -34.39
CA LYS A 9 11.63 0.96 -34.48
C LYS A 9 12.10 2.33 -33.96
N GLY A 10 11.21 3.13 -33.38
CA GLY A 10 11.50 4.46 -32.81
C GLY A 10 11.67 5.57 -33.86
N LYS A 11 11.43 5.30 -35.16
CA LYS A 11 11.50 6.32 -36.22
C LYS A 11 10.19 7.11 -36.28
N ASP A 12 10.29 8.42 -36.55
CA ASP A 12 9.11 9.28 -36.75
C ASP A 12 8.36 8.84 -38.01
N THR A 13 7.05 8.75 -37.93
CA THR A 13 6.16 8.39 -39.05
C THR A 13 5.71 9.59 -39.89
N GLY A 14 6.06 10.83 -39.49
CA GLY A 14 5.58 12.07 -40.09
C GLY A 14 4.12 12.39 -39.69
N ARG A 15 3.47 11.52 -38.94
CA ARG A 15 2.10 11.74 -38.44
C ARG A 15 2.13 12.40 -37.04
N LYS A 16 1.13 13.24 -36.75
CA LYS A 16 0.99 13.89 -35.44
C LYS A 16 -0.31 13.48 -34.77
N ALA A 17 -0.26 13.21 -33.47
CA ALA A 17 -1.44 12.99 -32.64
C ALA A 17 -1.81 14.28 -31.88
N LYS A 18 -3.07 14.67 -31.96
CA LYS A 18 -3.60 15.84 -31.26
C LYS A 18 -4.11 15.42 -29.86
N LEU A 19 -3.45 15.90 -28.81
CA LEU A 19 -3.85 15.64 -27.42
C LEU A 19 -4.94 16.59 -26.95
N SER A 20 -5.95 16.05 -26.26
CA SER A 20 -7.06 16.84 -25.69
C SER A 20 -6.58 17.75 -24.58
N LYS A 21 -6.87 19.03 -24.67
CA LYS A 21 -6.55 20.02 -23.63
C LYS A 21 -7.20 19.70 -22.29
N ASN A 22 -8.42 19.13 -22.29
CA ASN A 22 -9.17 18.77 -21.08
C ASN A 22 -8.56 17.63 -20.25
N ILE A 23 -7.50 17.00 -20.78
CA ILE A 23 -6.79 15.88 -20.10
C ILE A 23 -5.34 16.26 -19.86
N PHE A 24 -4.65 16.80 -20.86
CA PHE A 24 -3.20 16.99 -20.86
C PHE A 24 -2.74 18.43 -20.57
N ALA A 25 -3.69 19.38 -20.45
CA ALA A 25 -3.37 20.77 -20.21
C ALA A 25 -4.16 21.36 -19.05
N ILE A 26 -4.58 20.55 -18.10
CA ILE A 26 -5.20 21.00 -16.87
C ILE A 26 -4.12 21.49 -15.89
N GLU A 27 -4.51 22.33 -14.94
CA GLU A 27 -3.67 22.68 -13.80
C GLU A 27 -3.51 21.45 -12.89
N PRO A 28 -2.27 20.96 -12.65
CA PRO A 28 -2.05 19.76 -11.85
C PRO A 28 -2.38 19.97 -10.38
N ASN A 29 -3.00 18.98 -9.74
CA ASN A 29 -3.28 18.97 -8.32
C ASN A 29 -2.44 17.87 -7.64
N ASP A 30 -1.36 18.27 -6.95
CA ASP A 30 -0.40 17.37 -6.32
C ASP A 30 -1.00 16.59 -5.16
N HIS A 31 -1.92 17.22 -4.41
CA HIS A 31 -2.59 16.53 -3.30
C HIS A 31 -3.48 15.39 -3.80
N ALA A 32 -4.16 15.58 -4.93
CA ALA A 32 -4.96 14.50 -5.53
C ALA A 32 -4.07 13.33 -5.98
N ILE A 33 -2.91 13.62 -6.58
CA ILE A 33 -1.91 12.59 -6.97
C ILE A 33 -1.42 11.85 -5.74
N TYR A 34 -1.04 12.57 -4.67
CA TYR A 34 -0.61 11.97 -3.41
C TYR A 34 -1.65 11.00 -2.83
N LEU A 35 -2.93 11.39 -2.80
CA LEU A 35 -4.01 10.55 -2.28
C LEU A 35 -4.21 9.27 -3.09
N ASP A 36 -4.13 9.35 -4.42
CA ASP A 36 -4.29 8.17 -5.30
C ASP A 36 -3.11 7.20 -5.14
N VAL A 37 -1.88 7.71 -5.09
CA VAL A 37 -0.67 6.90 -4.84
C VAL A 37 -0.72 6.26 -3.45
N LYS A 38 -1.08 7.02 -2.41
CA LYS A 38 -1.22 6.52 -1.04
C LYS A 38 -2.23 5.38 -0.96
N GLN A 39 -3.38 5.55 -1.62
CA GLN A 39 -4.39 4.50 -1.69
C GLN A 39 -3.86 3.25 -2.39
N TYR A 40 -3.20 3.40 -3.54
CA TYR A 40 -2.63 2.29 -4.29
C TYR A 40 -1.64 1.49 -3.44
N LEU A 41 -0.70 2.16 -2.79
CA LEU A 41 0.29 1.52 -1.91
C LEU A 41 -0.35 0.84 -0.71
N ALA A 42 -1.35 1.48 -0.08
CA ALA A 42 -2.08 0.89 1.05
C ALA A 42 -2.84 -0.38 0.65
N ASN A 43 -3.49 -0.39 -0.51
CA ASN A 43 -4.27 -1.54 -0.98
C ASN A 43 -3.39 -2.72 -1.43
N ASN A 44 -2.11 -2.48 -1.77
CA ASN A 44 -1.15 -3.53 -2.06
C ASN A 44 -0.57 -4.18 -0.78
N ARG A 45 -0.80 -3.56 0.38
CA ARG A 45 -0.27 -4.03 1.65
C ARG A 45 -1.15 -5.13 2.24
N LYS A 46 -0.64 -6.34 2.35
CA LYS A 46 -1.41 -7.51 2.83
C LYS A 46 -1.62 -7.55 4.35
N GLY A 47 -0.74 -6.95 5.15
CA GLY A 47 -0.87 -6.85 6.60
C GLY A 47 -0.99 -8.18 7.35
N LEU A 48 -0.22 -9.20 6.96
CA LEU A 48 -0.33 -10.57 7.47
C LEU A 48 0.48 -10.83 8.76
N HIS A 49 1.16 -9.82 9.30
CA HIS A 49 1.96 -9.96 10.52
C HIS A 49 1.07 -10.21 11.74
N LYS A 50 1.48 -11.20 12.55
CA LYS A 50 0.75 -11.64 13.74
C LYS A 50 1.73 -12.03 14.84
N ALA A 51 1.48 -11.59 16.07
CA ALA A 51 2.16 -12.10 17.25
C ALA A 51 1.31 -13.20 17.90
N LYS A 52 1.97 -14.22 18.46
CA LYS A 52 1.27 -15.32 19.17
C LYS A 52 0.80 -14.84 20.55
N GLU A 53 -0.47 -15.02 20.83
CA GLU A 53 -1.08 -14.79 22.14
C GLU A 53 -0.86 -16.00 23.06
N ARG A 54 -1.15 -15.80 24.37
CA ARG A 54 -0.94 -16.87 25.37
C ARG A 54 -1.68 -18.18 25.07
N ALA A 55 -2.80 -18.12 24.38
CA ALA A 55 -3.56 -19.31 23.97
C ALA A 55 -2.90 -20.05 22.81
N GLU A 56 -2.17 -19.35 21.95
CA GLU A 56 -1.54 -19.87 20.72
C GLU A 56 -0.13 -20.41 20.94
N ILE A 57 0.50 -20.06 22.07
CA ILE A 57 1.84 -20.55 22.40
C ILE A 57 1.76 -22.01 22.84
N LYS A 58 2.70 -22.81 22.34
CA LYS A 58 2.88 -24.19 22.77
C LYS A 58 3.53 -24.23 24.17
N GLY A 59 2.96 -24.99 25.10
CA GLY A 59 3.48 -25.12 26.44
C GLY A 59 2.39 -25.59 27.42
N SER A 60 2.79 -25.98 28.64
CA SER A 60 1.90 -26.48 29.68
C SER A 60 0.96 -25.36 30.17
N THR A 61 -0.30 -25.72 30.42
CA THR A 61 -1.27 -24.86 31.08
C THR A 61 -1.29 -25.09 32.59
N ARG A 62 -0.53 -26.10 33.10
CA ARG A 62 -0.44 -26.42 34.51
C ARG A 62 0.09 -25.24 35.32
N LYS A 63 -0.42 -25.05 36.52
CA LYS A 63 0.09 -24.05 37.46
C LYS A 63 1.56 -24.39 37.83
N ILE A 64 2.46 -23.38 37.69
CA ILE A 64 3.90 -23.58 37.88
C ILE A 64 4.26 -23.85 39.34
N LYS A 65 3.56 -23.20 40.28
CA LYS A 65 3.86 -23.26 41.72
C LYS A 65 2.59 -23.48 42.52
N LYS A 66 2.76 -24.06 43.72
CA LYS A 66 1.68 -24.15 44.74
C LYS A 66 1.22 -22.74 45.11
N GLN A 67 -0.06 -22.58 45.55
CA GLN A 67 -0.67 -21.31 45.86
C GLN A 67 -0.02 -20.61 47.08
N LYS A 68 0.45 -21.37 48.05
CA LYS A 68 1.08 -20.90 49.28
C LYS A 68 2.35 -21.70 49.61
N GLY A 69 3.23 -21.16 50.46
CA GLY A 69 4.42 -21.89 50.96
C GLY A 69 5.61 -21.91 50.02
N THR A 70 5.67 -21.05 48.97
CA THR A 70 6.76 -21.01 48.01
C THR A 70 7.71 -19.82 48.20
N GLY A 71 7.41 -18.89 49.10
CA GLY A 71 8.20 -17.67 49.34
C GLY A 71 8.31 -16.69 48.17
N THR A 72 7.62 -16.96 47.08
CA THR A 72 7.68 -16.16 45.86
C THR A 72 6.30 -15.71 45.39
N ALA A 73 6.25 -14.78 44.42
CA ALA A 73 4.98 -14.33 43.84
C ALA A 73 4.18 -15.53 43.26
N ARG A 74 2.87 -15.46 43.37
CA ARG A 74 1.96 -16.47 42.81
C ARG A 74 2.09 -16.50 41.30
N ALA A 75 2.23 -17.69 40.72
CA ALA A 75 2.35 -17.89 39.29
C ALA A 75 1.32 -18.91 38.79
N GLY A 76 0.72 -18.59 37.65
CA GLY A 76 -0.18 -19.49 36.93
C GLY A 76 0.56 -20.29 35.86
N SER A 77 0.08 -20.24 34.62
CA SER A 77 0.67 -20.92 33.49
C SER A 77 1.96 -20.26 33.00
N ILE A 78 2.92 -21.06 32.52
CA ILE A 78 4.16 -20.59 31.88
C ILE A 78 3.89 -19.75 30.62
N LYS A 79 2.72 -19.88 30.00
CA LYS A 79 2.30 -19.10 28.83
C LYS A 79 1.99 -17.62 29.13
N ASN A 80 2.02 -17.20 30.38
CA ASN A 80 1.73 -15.84 30.79
C ASN A 80 2.75 -14.87 30.15
N PRO A 81 2.31 -13.68 29.66
CA PRO A 81 3.19 -12.65 29.10
C PRO A 81 4.34 -12.19 30.00
N LEU A 82 4.21 -12.36 31.31
CA LEU A 82 5.27 -12.02 32.29
C LEU A 82 6.51 -12.94 32.21
N PHE A 83 6.37 -14.12 31.65
CA PHE A 83 7.47 -15.06 31.53
C PHE A 83 8.16 -14.96 30.18
N ARG A 84 9.47 -15.26 30.15
CA ARG A 84 10.22 -15.40 28.90
C ARG A 84 9.62 -16.55 28.07
N GLY A 85 9.36 -16.29 26.78
CA GLY A 85 8.67 -17.24 25.92
C GLY A 85 7.14 -17.29 26.10
N GLY A 86 6.58 -16.46 26.97
CA GLY A 86 5.13 -16.28 27.12
C GLY A 86 4.47 -15.56 25.94
N GLY A 87 3.12 -15.49 25.95
CA GLY A 87 2.36 -14.85 24.88
C GLY A 87 2.57 -13.33 24.82
N ARG A 88 2.47 -12.76 23.61
CA ARG A 88 2.50 -11.32 23.43
C ARG A 88 1.12 -10.72 23.74
N VAL A 89 1.09 -9.65 24.54
CA VAL A 89 -0.12 -8.83 24.78
C VAL A 89 -0.07 -7.64 23.83
N PHE A 90 -1.23 -7.29 23.24
CA PHE A 90 -1.36 -6.17 22.30
C PHE A 90 -0.36 -6.21 21.12
N GLY A 91 0.06 -7.41 20.72
CA GLY A 91 0.88 -7.59 19.55
C GLY A 91 0.10 -7.31 18.26
N PRO A 92 0.81 -7.19 17.12
CA PRO A 92 0.16 -6.98 15.84
C PRO A 92 -0.76 -8.14 15.49
N ARG A 93 -1.90 -7.80 14.87
CA ARG A 93 -2.86 -8.77 14.31
C ARG A 93 -3.03 -8.51 12.82
N PRO A 94 -3.28 -9.54 12.00
CA PRO A 94 -3.61 -9.35 10.60
C PRO A 94 -4.77 -8.39 10.43
N ARG A 95 -4.59 -7.40 9.55
CA ARG A 95 -5.64 -6.41 9.26
C ARG A 95 -5.54 -5.95 7.81
N SER A 96 -6.66 -5.55 7.24
CA SER A 96 -6.68 -4.84 5.97
C SER A 96 -6.22 -3.38 6.17
N TYR A 97 -5.44 -2.89 5.22
CA TYR A 97 -5.03 -1.49 5.12
C TYR A 97 -5.75 -0.77 3.99
N ASP A 98 -6.81 -1.38 3.43
CA ASP A 98 -7.53 -0.85 2.29
C ASP A 98 -8.07 0.55 2.56
N GLN A 99 -7.82 1.44 1.62
CA GLN A 99 -8.30 2.81 1.63
C GLN A 99 -9.16 3.06 0.39
N LYS A 100 -10.18 3.90 0.53
CA LYS A 100 -11.06 4.31 -0.55
C LYS A 100 -10.86 5.79 -0.85
N VAL A 101 -10.67 6.11 -2.12
CA VAL A 101 -10.64 7.50 -2.62
C VAL A 101 -11.79 7.70 -3.61
N ASN A 102 -12.44 8.85 -3.57
CA ASN A 102 -13.57 9.17 -4.42
C ASN A 102 -13.20 9.09 -5.92
N LYS A 103 -14.10 8.57 -6.75
CA LYS A 103 -13.87 8.41 -8.20
C LYS A 103 -13.50 9.72 -8.91
N LYS A 104 -14.10 10.85 -8.52
CA LYS A 104 -13.76 12.18 -9.08
C LYS A 104 -12.32 12.59 -8.76
N VAL A 105 -11.86 12.36 -7.52
CA VAL A 105 -10.47 12.65 -7.09
C VAL A 105 -9.47 11.78 -7.85
N LYS A 106 -9.74 10.48 -8.01
CA LYS A 106 -8.90 9.58 -8.82
C LYS A 106 -8.77 10.03 -10.27
N ARG A 107 -9.88 10.47 -10.88
CA ARG A 107 -9.87 11.01 -12.25
C ARG A 107 -9.03 12.29 -12.34
N LEU A 108 -9.15 13.19 -11.35
CA LEU A 108 -8.35 14.40 -11.28
C LEU A 108 -6.87 14.08 -11.12
N ALA A 109 -6.51 13.15 -10.22
CA ALA A 109 -5.14 12.70 -10.01
C ALA A 109 -4.50 12.18 -11.32
N ARG A 110 -5.20 11.31 -12.05
CA ARG A 110 -4.70 10.77 -13.33
C ARG A 110 -4.52 11.84 -14.40
N LYS A 111 -5.48 12.76 -14.54
CA LYS A 111 -5.36 13.90 -15.45
C LYS A 111 -4.19 14.81 -15.06
N SER A 112 -4.01 15.08 -13.77
CA SER A 112 -2.89 15.88 -13.25
C SER A 112 -1.53 15.24 -13.56
N ALA A 113 -1.40 13.93 -13.35
CA ALA A 113 -0.18 13.19 -13.68
C ALA A 113 0.11 13.21 -15.20
N LEU A 114 -0.92 13.06 -16.05
CA LEU A 114 -0.77 13.15 -17.50
C LEU A 114 -0.37 14.57 -17.95
N SER A 115 -0.93 15.63 -17.31
CA SER A 115 -0.54 17.01 -17.59
C SER A 115 0.92 17.28 -17.24
N TYR A 116 1.43 16.75 -16.12
CA TYR A 116 2.87 16.82 -15.80
C TYR A 116 3.74 16.14 -16.87
N LYS A 117 3.37 14.94 -17.28
CA LYS A 117 4.10 14.21 -18.32
C LYS A 117 4.08 14.93 -19.68
N ALA A 118 2.95 15.56 -20.00
CA ALA A 118 2.83 16.39 -21.22
C ALA A 118 3.71 17.63 -21.15
N LYS A 119 3.75 18.34 -20.02
CA LYS A 119 4.63 19.52 -19.81
C LYS A 119 6.11 19.14 -19.89
N SER A 120 6.50 18.02 -19.33
CA SER A 120 7.90 17.52 -19.37
C SER A 120 8.29 16.85 -20.68
N LYS A 121 7.41 16.82 -21.69
CA LYS A 121 7.62 16.12 -22.98
C LYS A 121 7.97 14.64 -22.83
N ALA A 122 7.52 13.99 -21.76
CA ALA A 122 7.81 12.60 -21.43
C ALA A 122 6.75 11.61 -21.97
N ILE A 123 5.95 12.01 -22.95
CA ILE A 123 4.94 11.17 -23.61
C ILE A 123 5.42 10.82 -25.00
N ILE A 124 5.53 9.53 -25.28
CA ILE A 124 5.87 8.97 -26.59
C ILE A 124 4.65 8.20 -27.12
N ILE A 125 4.27 8.47 -28.36
CA ILE A 125 3.14 7.80 -29.02
C ILE A 125 3.69 6.88 -30.10
N ASN A 126 3.39 5.59 -30.00
CA ASN A 126 3.76 4.62 -31.00
C ASN A 126 2.56 4.27 -31.89
N SER A 127 2.78 4.21 -33.21
CA SER A 127 1.83 3.60 -34.11
C SER A 127 1.84 2.09 -33.91
N ARG A 128 0.64 1.53 -33.69
CA ARG A 128 0.47 0.07 -33.76
C ARG A 128 0.62 -0.32 -35.23
N SER A 129 1.62 -1.15 -35.57
CA SER A 129 1.64 -1.78 -36.92
C SER A 129 0.45 -2.73 -36.98
N SER A 130 -0.49 -2.47 -37.86
CA SER A 130 -1.43 -3.48 -38.36
C SER A 130 -0.67 -4.52 -39.17
#